data_202883a3bc256b41ae3b09ad5fb1deb8
#
_entry.id   202883a3bc256b41ae3b09ad5fb1deb8
#
_cell.length_a   1.000
_cell.length_b   1.000
_cell.length_c   1.000
_cell.angle_alpha   90.00
_cell.angle_beta   90.00
_cell.angle_gamma   90.00
#
_symmetry.space_group_name_H-M   'P 1'
#
loop_
_entity.id
_entity.type
_entity.pdbx_description
1 polymer ?
#
loop_
_entity_poly.entity_id
_entity_poly.type
_entity_poly.pdbx_seq_one_letter_code
_entity_poly.pdbx_strand_id
1 'polypeptide(L)'
;PLAPDDSSALWRNLSYFSSDYHHYDHSVLERGVCVPKCRNAITQNATDKGSIDRLSREEMIHRCISAEITPHYNLIVSSRLRIEHCYSRDTENIPYDWLDVLFFILAAAIIALVVASTVYDMHQQAKQKFPEDYFTRSSKQAHQRLLTAFSFPRNIRRLKEPMHTQTRIDLACFEAFRFAQMFRVIFLHVSIAHLKIPQRNPEYLEQLQHGASLQTFIAEFQNYVQTFFTIGGMLMAINFLDHVRKNPTFRLSYFGERLLNRLCRLVPTYAFMILLEASVMRHLIDGPFGQQFIGESANNCQDRWWMNLLFVNNYIGWDNPCFIPSWYLATDLQLYIFGLAIMMIFWKWPSTRRYIFGAVFLYSVVVPAVTYMMNDITPVMTVDMKDTEQYIRGQQFQSILYFPFHQNTGIYFFGILAGIVYHHYRDQRNELFKVAAFRQLAQFAGLLYVFCMATVSWVVSNLNWLPAICLAAYASAFKLSWGLFNTIILLALTLLHRHNWIKMALSHPIFRVLGKLGYSVYLIHFTVIVQVYGREKAPIYSNELIVTGYTVEVLFFSYILGAFLCVLVELPTGAALKELIEPRAQKASINQVHTASEPIGSNQMVPPSAVTNGTPASDAAVMTSAEQNR
;
A
#
# COMPACT_ATOMS: atom_id res chain seq x y z
N PRO A 1 5.20 -11.11 35.43
CA PRO A 1 3.86 -11.16 36.02
C PRO A 1 3.95 -11.16 37.53
N LEU A 2 3.07 -10.42 38.17
CA LEU A 2 2.88 -10.46 39.61
C LEU A 2 2.26 -11.82 39.95
N ALA A 3 2.88 -12.61 40.86
CA ALA A 3 2.31 -13.87 41.26
C ALA A 3 1.08 -13.64 42.18
N PRO A 4 0.02 -14.41 42.04
CA PRO A 4 -1.20 -14.22 42.82
C PRO A 4 -0.94 -14.51 44.29
N ASP A 5 -1.13 -13.49 45.14
CA ASP A 5 -1.58 -13.69 46.49
C ASP A 5 -3.11 -13.49 46.44
N ASP A 6 -3.85 -14.58 46.37
CA ASP A 6 -5.34 -14.56 46.29
C ASP A 6 -6.00 -13.83 47.46
N SER A 7 -5.24 -13.55 48.52
CA SER A 7 -5.70 -12.78 49.68
C SER A 7 -5.64 -11.25 49.43
N SER A 8 -4.87 -10.77 48.49
CA SER A 8 -4.70 -9.32 48.22
C SER A 8 -5.91 -8.74 47.48
N ALA A 9 -6.58 -7.74 48.06
CA ALA A 9 -7.66 -7.00 47.40
C ALA A 9 -7.15 -6.28 46.13
N LEU A 10 -5.90 -5.81 46.15
CA LEU A 10 -5.26 -5.16 44.99
C LEU A 10 -5.12 -6.16 43.86
N TRP A 11 -4.65 -7.39 44.13
CA TRP A 11 -4.48 -8.41 43.09
C TRP A 11 -5.81 -8.80 42.45
N ARG A 12 -6.86 -9.02 43.26
CA ARG A 12 -8.19 -9.32 42.72
C ARG A 12 -8.71 -8.23 41.80
N ASN A 13 -8.54 -6.95 42.21
CA ASN A 13 -8.97 -5.82 41.40
C ASN A 13 -8.14 -5.73 40.08
N LEU A 14 -6.82 -5.92 40.13
CA LEU A 14 -5.96 -5.95 38.96
C LEU A 14 -6.34 -7.08 38.00
N SER A 15 -6.54 -8.29 38.53
CA SER A 15 -6.92 -9.46 37.72
C SER A 15 -8.28 -9.28 37.07
N TYR A 16 -9.25 -8.73 37.81
CA TYR A 16 -10.60 -8.45 37.28
C TYR A 16 -10.53 -7.42 36.17
N PHE A 17 -9.84 -6.30 36.39
CA PHE A 17 -9.71 -5.23 35.40
C PHE A 17 -8.96 -5.71 34.15
N SER A 18 -7.89 -6.46 34.33
CA SER A 18 -7.11 -7.06 33.25
C SER A 18 -7.82 -8.20 32.52
N SER A 19 -8.97 -8.70 33.02
CA SER A 19 -9.76 -9.74 32.32
C SER A 19 -10.51 -9.19 31.11
N ASP A 20 -10.81 -7.90 31.05
CA ASP A 20 -11.46 -7.24 29.92
C ASP A 20 -10.48 -7.02 28.76
N TYR A 21 -10.89 -7.36 27.55
CA TYR A 21 -10.05 -7.19 26.33
C TYR A 21 -9.84 -5.72 25.95
N HIS A 22 -10.61 -4.79 26.50
CA HIS A 22 -10.43 -3.36 26.29
C HIS A 22 -9.28 -2.77 27.11
N HIS A 23 -8.79 -3.51 28.11
CA HIS A 23 -7.74 -3.04 29.01
C HIS A 23 -6.41 -3.72 28.73
N TYR A 24 -5.33 -3.01 29.03
CA TYR A 24 -4.01 -3.61 29.11
C TYR A 24 -3.95 -4.67 30.23
N ASP A 25 -2.96 -5.52 30.18
CA ASP A 25 -2.68 -6.42 31.29
C ASP A 25 -1.98 -5.66 32.43
N HIS A 26 -2.78 -5.09 33.33
CA HIS A 26 -2.27 -4.34 34.49
C HIS A 26 -1.49 -5.21 35.51
N SER A 27 -1.47 -6.53 35.32
CA SER A 27 -0.60 -7.44 36.07
C SER A 27 0.85 -7.43 35.55
N VAL A 28 1.07 -6.85 34.37
CA VAL A 28 2.38 -6.72 33.71
C VAL A 28 2.84 -5.26 33.77
N LEU A 29 3.98 -5.00 34.41
CA LEU A 29 4.64 -3.70 34.42
C LEU A 29 5.87 -3.75 33.52
N GLU A 30 5.83 -3.01 32.40
CA GLU A 30 7.00 -2.79 31.57
C GLU A 30 7.84 -1.63 32.08
N ARG A 31 9.09 -1.92 32.40
CA ARG A 31 9.98 -0.92 32.97
C ARG A 31 11.40 -1.04 32.43
N GLY A 32 11.97 0.10 32.05
CA GLY A 32 13.41 0.20 31.81
C GLY A 32 14.19 0.16 33.11
N VAL A 33 15.19 -0.70 33.19
CA VAL A 33 16.02 -0.87 34.37
C VAL A 33 17.48 -0.56 34.04
N CYS A 34 18.07 0.39 34.78
CA CYS A 34 19.50 0.70 34.69
C CYS A 34 20.28 -0.36 35.48
N VAL A 35 20.89 -1.33 34.80
CA VAL A 35 21.62 -2.45 35.41
C VAL A 35 22.72 -2.00 36.39
N PRO A 36 23.59 -1.02 36.06
CA PRO A 36 24.57 -0.49 37.03
C PRO A 36 23.94 0.11 38.28
N LYS A 37 22.81 0.85 38.14
CA LYS A 37 22.10 1.42 39.30
C LYS A 37 21.54 0.33 40.20
N CYS A 38 20.92 -0.69 39.61
CA CYS A 38 20.43 -1.87 40.31
C CYS A 38 21.53 -2.61 41.07
N ARG A 39 22.67 -2.85 40.41
CA ARG A 39 23.84 -3.50 41.03
C ARG A 39 24.33 -2.71 42.24
N ASN A 40 24.47 -1.39 42.10
CA ASN A 40 24.93 -0.55 43.19
C ASN A 40 23.95 -0.56 44.39
N ALA A 41 22.63 -0.49 44.15
CA ALA A 41 21.60 -0.52 45.17
C ALA A 41 21.63 -1.85 45.96
N ILE A 42 21.75 -2.99 45.27
CA ILE A 42 21.86 -4.29 45.94
C ILE A 42 23.18 -4.42 46.72
N THR A 43 24.29 -3.94 46.14
CA THR A 43 25.62 -4.02 46.77
C THR A 43 25.69 -3.18 48.06
N GLN A 44 25.02 -2.06 48.14
CA GLN A 44 24.94 -1.21 49.35
C GLN A 44 24.19 -1.89 50.50
N ASN A 45 23.21 -2.72 50.19
CA ASN A 45 22.32 -3.37 51.17
C ASN A 45 22.78 -4.82 51.50
N ALA A 46 23.80 -5.35 50.87
CA ALA A 46 24.26 -6.73 51.06
C ALA A 46 25.34 -6.85 52.15
N THR A 47 25.18 -7.84 53.01
CA THR A 47 26.15 -8.24 54.00
C THR A 47 27.39 -8.96 53.43
N ASP A 48 27.20 -9.63 52.28
CA ASP A 48 28.29 -10.32 51.55
C ASP A 48 28.36 -9.85 50.11
N LYS A 49 29.38 -9.04 49.78
CA LYS A 49 29.58 -8.49 48.44
C LYS A 49 30.00 -9.54 47.42
N GLY A 50 30.63 -10.63 47.85
CA GLY A 50 31.10 -11.71 46.96
C GLY A 50 29.97 -12.56 46.39
N SER A 51 28.79 -12.58 47.05
CA SER A 51 27.60 -13.30 46.56
C SER A 51 26.94 -12.61 45.36
N ILE A 52 27.07 -11.28 45.24
CA ILE A 52 26.45 -10.49 44.19
C ILE A 52 27.14 -10.70 42.84
N ASP A 53 28.44 -10.85 42.82
CA ASP A 53 29.19 -11.07 41.59
C ASP A 53 28.92 -12.45 40.94
N ARG A 54 28.29 -13.36 41.68
CA ARG A 54 27.86 -14.68 41.21
C ARG A 54 26.42 -14.72 40.70
N LEU A 55 25.63 -13.64 40.90
CA LEU A 55 24.25 -13.57 40.44
C LEU A 55 24.19 -13.43 38.93
N SER A 56 23.23 -14.13 38.34
CA SER A 56 22.86 -13.84 36.93
C SER A 56 22.29 -12.41 36.82
N ARG A 57 22.37 -11.83 35.61
CA ARG A 57 21.80 -10.49 35.35
C ARG A 57 20.31 -10.46 35.67
N GLU A 58 19.60 -11.52 35.33
CA GLU A 58 18.16 -11.64 35.57
C GLU A 58 17.87 -11.69 37.08
N GLU A 59 18.57 -12.51 37.84
CA GLU A 59 18.41 -12.60 39.29
C GLU A 59 18.72 -11.28 40.00
N MET A 60 19.76 -10.57 39.56
CA MET A 60 20.11 -9.26 40.10
C MET A 60 18.99 -8.23 39.87
N ILE A 61 18.43 -8.17 38.65
CA ILE A 61 17.33 -7.27 38.31
C ILE A 61 16.06 -7.65 39.11
N HIS A 62 15.78 -8.94 39.20
CA HIS A 62 14.66 -9.43 40.01
C HIS A 62 14.73 -8.97 41.46
N ARG A 63 15.86 -9.13 42.13
CA ARG A 63 16.07 -8.65 43.50
C ARG A 63 15.93 -7.15 43.64
N CYS A 64 16.45 -6.40 42.67
CA CYS A 64 16.36 -4.94 42.64
C CYS A 64 14.90 -4.46 42.56
N ILE A 65 14.12 -5.01 41.65
CA ILE A 65 12.71 -4.65 41.46
C ILE A 65 11.86 -5.11 42.64
N SER A 66 12.08 -6.32 43.13
CA SER A 66 11.35 -6.84 44.30
C SER A 66 11.61 -6.00 45.55
N ALA A 67 12.85 -5.56 45.78
CA ALA A 67 13.18 -4.67 46.89
C ALA A 67 12.49 -3.30 46.82
N GLU A 68 12.13 -2.83 45.62
CA GLU A 68 11.42 -1.58 45.43
C GLU A 68 9.89 -1.77 45.55
N ILE A 69 9.31 -2.81 44.93
CA ILE A 69 7.86 -2.95 44.78
C ILE A 69 7.22 -3.66 46.00
N THR A 70 7.82 -4.74 46.49
CA THR A 70 7.22 -5.55 47.55
C THR A 70 6.90 -4.76 48.83
N PRO A 71 7.79 -3.88 49.33
CA PRO A 71 7.50 -3.11 50.55
C PRO A 71 6.36 -2.10 50.41
N HIS A 72 6.16 -1.56 49.20
CA HIS A 72 5.14 -0.54 48.95
C HIS A 72 3.76 -1.11 48.67
N TYR A 73 3.69 -2.24 47.99
CA TYR A 73 2.43 -2.77 47.46
C TYR A 73 2.04 -4.14 48.05
N ASN A 74 2.91 -4.74 48.87
CA ASN A 74 2.75 -6.10 49.39
C ASN A 74 2.44 -7.15 48.32
N LEU A 75 3.15 -7.02 47.16
CA LEU A 75 3.01 -7.90 46.00
C LEU A 75 4.29 -8.67 45.78
N ILE A 76 4.19 -9.95 45.39
CA ILE A 76 5.31 -10.77 44.94
C ILE A 76 5.56 -10.46 43.47
N VAL A 77 6.78 -10.06 43.12
CA VAL A 77 7.19 -9.71 41.77
C VAL A 77 7.85 -10.92 41.11
N SER A 78 7.39 -11.31 39.94
CA SER A 78 8.11 -12.20 39.01
C SER A 78 8.65 -11.37 37.86
N SER A 79 9.96 -11.25 37.73
CA SER A 79 10.56 -10.49 36.64
C SER A 79 10.98 -11.40 35.49
N ARG A 80 10.70 -10.94 34.26
CA ARG A 80 11.18 -11.55 33.03
C ARG A 80 12.00 -10.52 32.28
N LEU A 81 13.29 -10.80 32.08
CA LEU A 81 14.18 -9.93 31.33
C LEU A 81 14.11 -10.27 29.84
N ARG A 82 13.80 -9.29 29.00
CA ARG A 82 13.98 -9.39 27.56
C ARG A 82 15.39 -8.93 27.19
N ILE A 83 16.30 -9.86 27.02
CA ILE A 83 17.72 -9.60 26.73
C ILE A 83 17.88 -8.88 25.38
N GLU A 84 17.00 -9.15 24.45
CA GLU A 84 16.94 -8.52 23.12
C GLU A 84 16.75 -6.99 23.21
N HIS A 85 16.17 -6.51 24.31
CA HIS A 85 15.93 -5.09 24.57
C HIS A 85 17.01 -4.46 25.47
N CYS A 86 18.07 -5.20 25.81
CA CYS A 86 19.17 -4.64 26.59
C CYS A 86 20.06 -3.77 25.71
N TYR A 87 20.06 -2.48 26.02
CA TYR A 87 20.89 -1.49 25.36
C TYR A 87 22.15 -1.19 26.19
N SER A 88 23.31 -1.20 25.57
CA SER A 88 24.56 -0.77 26.15
C SER A 88 25.36 0.03 25.12
N ARG A 89 26.01 1.09 25.57
CA ARG A 89 26.84 1.93 24.72
C ARG A 89 27.98 1.13 24.04
N ASP A 90 28.41 0.06 24.65
CA ASP A 90 29.48 -0.81 24.13
C ASP A 90 28.96 -1.84 23.11
N THR A 91 27.65 -2.09 23.08
CA THR A 91 27.00 -3.02 22.12
C THR A 91 26.45 -2.31 20.88
N GLU A 92 26.59 -1.00 20.79
CA GLU A 92 26.13 -0.20 19.64
C GLU A 92 26.91 -0.47 18.34
N ASN A 93 28.12 -1.00 18.44
CA ASN A 93 28.94 -1.30 17.26
C ASN A 93 28.57 -2.67 16.67
N ILE A 94 27.41 -2.73 15.97
CA ILE A 94 27.08 -3.87 15.14
C ILE A 94 28.12 -3.93 14.00
N PRO A 95 28.89 -5.02 13.84
CA PRO A 95 29.87 -5.09 12.76
C PRO A 95 29.17 -5.11 11.40
N TYR A 96 29.76 -4.39 10.44
CA TYR A 96 29.31 -4.46 9.05
C TYR A 96 29.56 -5.86 8.49
N ASP A 97 28.55 -6.40 7.83
CA ASP A 97 28.64 -7.70 7.16
C ASP A 97 28.69 -7.56 5.62
N TRP A 98 28.70 -8.69 4.93
CA TRP A 98 28.77 -8.71 3.47
C TRP A 98 27.52 -8.12 2.79
N LEU A 99 26.34 -8.17 3.44
CA LEU A 99 25.10 -7.57 2.93
C LEU A 99 25.18 -6.04 2.96
N ASP A 100 25.77 -5.47 4.02
CA ASP A 100 26.00 -4.02 4.12
C ASP A 100 26.91 -3.55 2.98
N VAL A 101 28.00 -4.27 2.75
CA VAL A 101 28.94 -3.97 1.66
C VAL A 101 28.25 -4.09 0.30
N LEU A 102 27.44 -5.14 0.11
CA LEU A 102 26.65 -5.32 -1.12
C LEU A 102 25.69 -4.16 -1.34
N PHE A 103 24.99 -3.72 -0.30
CA PHE A 103 24.08 -2.56 -0.39
C PHE A 103 24.83 -1.29 -0.79
N PHE A 104 25.96 -0.99 -0.15
CA PHE A 104 26.74 0.20 -0.47
C PHE A 104 27.31 0.16 -1.89
N ILE A 105 27.78 -0.99 -2.36
CA ILE A 105 28.24 -1.18 -3.73
C ILE A 105 27.09 -0.93 -4.73
N LEU A 106 25.90 -1.52 -4.47
CA LEU A 106 24.74 -1.36 -5.33
C LEU A 106 24.24 0.10 -5.34
N ALA A 107 24.18 0.75 -4.19
CA ALA A 107 23.79 2.15 -4.08
C ALA A 107 24.79 3.08 -4.82
N ALA A 108 26.10 2.85 -4.64
CA ALA A 108 27.15 3.59 -5.34
C ALA A 108 27.06 3.35 -6.86
N ALA A 109 26.83 2.13 -7.31
CA ALA A 109 26.65 1.81 -8.73
C ALA A 109 25.44 2.52 -9.34
N ILE A 110 24.29 2.55 -8.62
CA ILE A 110 23.09 3.28 -9.07
C ILE A 110 23.40 4.78 -9.18
N ILE A 111 24.06 5.38 -8.19
CA ILE A 111 24.44 6.80 -8.22
C ILE A 111 25.37 7.07 -9.40
N ALA A 112 26.39 6.23 -9.60
CA ALA A 112 27.32 6.35 -10.74
C ALA A 112 26.60 6.27 -12.10
N LEU A 113 25.65 5.34 -12.24
CA LEU A 113 24.80 5.23 -13.45
C LEU A 113 23.95 6.47 -13.66
N VAL A 114 23.35 7.02 -12.59
CA VAL A 114 22.55 8.27 -12.66
C VAL A 114 23.43 9.43 -13.11
N VAL A 115 24.61 9.60 -12.54
CA VAL A 115 25.55 10.68 -12.93
C VAL A 115 25.99 10.51 -14.38
N ALA A 116 26.49 9.33 -14.76
CA ALA A 116 26.97 9.06 -16.11
C ALA A 116 25.86 9.24 -17.16
N SER A 117 24.67 8.70 -16.89
CA SER A 117 23.50 8.82 -17.77
C SER A 117 23.04 10.28 -17.90
N THR A 118 23.07 11.05 -16.80
CA THR A 118 22.69 12.47 -16.80
C THR A 118 23.68 13.31 -17.60
N VAL A 119 24.99 13.14 -17.40
CA VAL A 119 26.04 13.83 -18.16
C VAL A 119 25.92 13.51 -19.64
N TYR A 120 25.76 12.24 -19.99
CA TYR A 120 25.54 11.82 -21.38
C TYR A 120 24.31 12.49 -22.00
N ASP A 121 23.17 12.47 -21.29
CA ASP A 121 21.90 13.02 -21.78
C ASP A 121 21.95 14.55 -21.94
N MET A 122 22.58 15.26 -21.00
CA MET A 122 22.83 16.72 -21.11
C MET A 122 23.75 17.07 -22.28
N HIS A 123 24.79 16.27 -22.51
CA HIS A 123 25.67 16.46 -23.66
C HIS A 123 24.93 16.26 -25.00
N GLN A 124 24.00 15.29 -25.06
CA GLN A 124 23.14 15.09 -26.23
C GLN A 124 22.12 16.23 -26.38
N GLN A 125 21.58 16.78 -25.29
CA GLN A 125 20.69 17.94 -25.31
C GLN A 125 21.40 19.17 -25.91
N ALA A 126 22.63 19.45 -25.49
CA ALA A 126 23.40 20.60 -25.96
C ALA A 126 23.63 20.59 -27.48
N LYS A 127 23.57 19.42 -28.13
CA LYS A 127 23.72 19.27 -29.60
C LYS A 127 22.41 19.49 -30.38
N GLN A 128 21.26 19.67 -29.69
CA GLN A 128 19.94 19.79 -30.34
C GLN A 128 19.61 21.24 -30.69
N LYS A 129 18.93 21.43 -31.83
CA LYS A 129 18.41 22.74 -32.25
C LYS A 129 17.30 23.28 -31.32
N PHE A 130 16.53 22.40 -30.66
CA PHE A 130 15.42 22.75 -29.74
C PHE A 130 15.65 22.05 -28.40
N PRO A 131 16.44 22.61 -27.49
CA PRO A 131 16.83 21.97 -26.25
C PRO A 131 15.69 21.86 -25.22
N GLU A 132 14.67 22.72 -25.30
CA GLU A 132 13.59 22.77 -24.32
C GLU A 132 12.73 21.50 -24.28
N ASP A 133 12.43 20.90 -25.44
CA ASP A 133 11.63 19.70 -25.59
C ASP A 133 12.44 18.39 -25.59
N TYR A 134 13.74 18.46 -25.49
CA TYR A 134 14.62 17.31 -25.66
C TYR A 134 14.28 16.16 -24.69
N PHE A 135 14.10 16.46 -23.40
CA PHE A 135 13.83 15.44 -22.38
C PHE A 135 12.43 14.85 -22.46
N THR A 136 11.49 15.44 -23.21
CA THR A 136 10.15 14.90 -23.42
C THR A 136 10.13 13.89 -24.57
N ARG A 137 11.06 13.97 -25.50
CA ARG A 137 11.13 13.10 -26.66
C ARG A 137 11.89 11.81 -26.34
N SER A 138 11.29 10.67 -26.69
CA SER A 138 11.98 9.38 -26.61
C SER A 138 12.96 9.25 -27.78
N SER A 139 14.19 8.83 -27.50
CA SER A 139 15.17 8.56 -28.57
C SER A 139 14.70 7.42 -29.47
N LYS A 140 14.93 7.55 -30.78
CA LYS A 140 14.59 6.50 -31.75
C LYS A 140 15.47 5.24 -31.62
N GLN A 141 16.71 5.38 -31.16
CA GLN A 141 17.67 4.29 -31.03
C GLN A 141 17.60 3.60 -29.67
N ALA A 142 17.52 2.28 -29.66
CA ALA A 142 17.39 1.47 -28.45
C ALA A 142 18.57 1.67 -27.46
N HIS A 143 19.81 1.73 -27.98
CA HIS A 143 21.00 1.94 -27.15
C HIS A 143 20.98 3.31 -26.46
N GLN A 144 20.53 4.38 -27.16
CA GLN A 144 20.39 5.69 -26.54
C GLN A 144 19.31 5.73 -25.47
N ARG A 145 18.18 5.01 -25.67
CA ARG A 145 17.14 4.88 -24.64
C ARG A 145 17.68 4.18 -23.39
N LEU A 146 18.52 3.17 -23.57
CA LEU A 146 19.18 2.49 -22.47
C LEU A 146 20.18 3.40 -21.74
N LEU A 147 21.06 4.09 -22.50
CA LEU A 147 22.04 5.03 -21.93
C LEU A 147 21.41 6.22 -21.21
N THR A 148 20.19 6.64 -21.61
CA THR A 148 19.46 7.75 -20.96
C THR A 148 18.40 7.28 -19.97
N ALA A 149 18.30 5.98 -19.68
CA ALA A 149 17.30 5.43 -18.76
C ALA A 149 17.47 5.98 -17.33
N PHE A 150 18.73 6.16 -16.88
CA PHE A 150 19.07 6.67 -15.56
C PHE A 150 19.21 8.21 -15.52
N SER A 151 18.92 8.94 -16.59
CA SER A 151 19.01 10.41 -16.61
C SER A 151 18.04 11.04 -15.63
N PHE A 152 18.56 11.77 -14.63
CA PHE A 152 17.79 12.42 -13.58
C PHE A 152 16.77 13.43 -14.13
N PRO A 153 17.14 14.41 -15.01
CA PRO A 153 16.18 15.36 -15.56
C PRO A 153 15.07 14.68 -16.39
N ARG A 154 15.40 13.63 -17.12
CA ARG A 154 14.42 12.86 -17.89
C ARG A 154 13.43 12.12 -16.99
N ASN A 155 13.88 11.52 -15.89
CA ASN A 155 13.03 10.81 -14.95
C ASN A 155 12.12 11.77 -14.15
N ILE A 156 12.59 12.96 -13.79
CA ILE A 156 11.73 14.02 -13.21
C ILE A 156 10.65 14.44 -14.21
N ARG A 157 10.98 14.60 -15.49
CA ARG A 157 9.98 14.96 -16.50
C ARG A 157 8.94 13.84 -16.70
N ARG A 158 9.37 12.56 -16.72
CA ARG A 158 8.45 11.40 -16.75
C ARG A 158 7.47 11.41 -15.58
N LEU A 159 7.92 11.78 -14.39
CA LEU A 159 7.08 11.93 -13.23
C LEU A 159 6.01 13.01 -13.43
N LYS A 160 6.41 14.16 -14.00
CA LYS A 160 5.55 15.33 -14.25
C LYS A 160 4.76 15.27 -15.57
N GLU A 161 5.01 14.26 -16.41
CA GLU A 161 4.44 14.16 -17.75
C GLU A 161 2.93 14.30 -17.76
N PRO A 162 2.36 15.21 -18.58
CA PRO A 162 0.92 15.39 -18.72
C PRO A 162 0.25 14.15 -19.36
N MET A 163 -1.04 14.01 -19.13
CA MET A 163 -1.84 12.92 -19.71
C MET A 163 -2.33 13.34 -21.10
N HIS A 164 -1.92 12.62 -22.15
CA HIS A 164 -2.27 12.95 -23.53
C HIS A 164 -3.43 12.15 -24.10
N THR A 165 -3.73 10.97 -23.55
CA THR A 165 -4.83 10.13 -24.05
C THR A 165 -6.12 10.38 -23.26
N GLN A 166 -7.28 10.32 -23.96
CA GLN A 166 -8.59 10.50 -23.31
C GLN A 166 -8.78 9.52 -22.14
N THR A 167 -8.41 8.26 -22.31
CA THR A 167 -8.48 7.26 -21.24
C THR A 167 -7.66 7.69 -20.00
N ARG A 168 -6.44 8.21 -20.20
CA ARG A 168 -5.60 8.68 -19.07
C ARG A 168 -6.21 9.92 -18.40
N ILE A 169 -6.84 10.82 -19.16
CA ILE A 169 -7.52 11.99 -18.62
C ILE A 169 -8.74 11.55 -17.79
N ASP A 170 -9.50 10.58 -18.26
CA ASP A 170 -10.64 10.06 -17.54
C ASP A 170 -10.26 9.40 -16.22
N LEU A 171 -9.12 8.72 -16.18
CA LEU A 171 -8.58 8.01 -15.02
C LEU A 171 -7.70 8.90 -14.13
N ALA A 172 -7.57 10.20 -14.43
CA ALA A 172 -6.69 11.10 -13.66
C ALA A 172 -7.07 11.20 -12.19
N CYS A 173 -8.35 11.09 -11.85
CA CYS A 173 -8.84 11.10 -10.47
C CYS A 173 -8.32 9.93 -9.63
N PHE A 174 -7.87 8.81 -10.24
CA PHE A 174 -7.31 7.68 -9.51
C PHE A 174 -6.02 8.03 -8.75
N GLU A 175 -5.27 9.01 -9.24
CA GLU A 175 -4.05 9.45 -8.56
C GLU A 175 -4.38 10.15 -7.23
N ALA A 176 -5.48 10.89 -7.15
CA ALA A 176 -5.97 11.46 -5.89
C ALA A 176 -6.43 10.36 -4.92
N PHE A 177 -7.13 9.33 -5.43
CA PHE A 177 -7.51 8.18 -4.60
C PHE A 177 -6.29 7.44 -4.07
N ARG A 178 -5.28 7.20 -4.90
CA ARG A 178 -4.02 6.57 -4.46
C ARG A 178 -3.34 7.37 -3.36
N PHE A 179 -3.28 8.69 -3.51
CA PHE A 179 -2.72 9.56 -2.49
C PHE A 179 -3.53 9.49 -1.18
N ALA A 180 -4.87 9.60 -1.26
CA ALA A 180 -5.74 9.54 -0.08
C ALA A 180 -5.64 8.19 0.64
N GLN A 181 -5.60 7.07 -0.11
CA GLN A 181 -5.42 5.76 0.50
C GLN A 181 -4.01 5.58 1.08
N MET A 182 -2.98 6.13 0.44
CA MET A 182 -1.62 6.09 0.99
C MET A 182 -1.52 6.87 2.32
N PHE A 183 -2.17 8.03 2.40
CA PHE A 183 -2.30 8.77 3.66
C PHE A 183 -2.93 7.90 4.77
N ARG A 184 -4.07 7.24 4.46
CA ARG A 184 -4.75 6.35 5.41
C ARG A 184 -3.90 5.16 5.83
N VAL A 185 -3.15 4.56 4.91
CA VAL A 185 -2.22 3.45 5.20
C VAL A 185 -1.09 3.91 6.12
N ILE A 186 -0.50 5.08 5.87
CA ILE A 186 0.53 5.65 6.75
C ILE A 186 -0.06 5.93 8.13
N PHE A 187 -1.23 6.56 8.21
CA PHE A 187 -1.90 6.85 9.48
C PHE A 187 -2.17 5.58 10.29
N LEU A 188 -2.64 4.51 9.64
CA LEU A 188 -2.83 3.20 10.26
C LEU A 188 -1.52 2.64 10.83
N HIS A 189 -0.45 2.60 10.03
CA HIS A 189 0.82 2.01 10.47
C HIS A 189 1.50 2.86 11.55
N VAL A 190 1.34 4.18 11.51
CA VAL A 190 1.75 5.08 12.60
C VAL A 190 0.98 4.77 13.88
N SER A 191 -0.35 4.60 13.80
CA SER A 191 -1.18 4.26 14.95
C SER A 191 -0.79 2.91 15.56
N ILE A 192 -0.53 1.90 14.73
CA ILE A 192 -0.05 0.59 15.19
C ILE A 192 1.34 0.70 15.84
N ALA A 193 2.27 1.43 15.25
CA ALA A 193 3.61 1.64 15.82
C ALA A 193 3.53 2.41 17.15
N HIS A 194 2.60 3.37 17.25
CA HIS A 194 2.35 4.13 18.47
C HIS A 194 1.89 3.24 19.62
N LEU A 195 1.00 2.27 19.34
CA LEU A 195 0.53 1.31 20.34
C LEU A 195 1.60 0.32 20.82
N LYS A 196 2.70 0.16 20.08
CA LYS A 196 3.81 -0.75 20.44
C LYS A 196 4.81 -0.15 21.43
N ILE A 197 4.84 1.16 21.57
CA ILE A 197 5.72 1.84 22.53
C ILE A 197 4.98 1.97 23.86
N PRO A 198 5.64 1.75 25.01
CA PRO A 198 5.02 1.97 26.30
C PRO A 198 4.41 3.36 26.43
N GLN A 199 3.21 3.43 26.95
CA GLN A 199 2.43 4.67 27.09
C GLN A 199 2.58 5.25 28.48
N ARG A 200 2.59 6.61 28.59
CA ARG A 200 2.53 7.31 29.89
C ARG A 200 1.12 7.38 30.45
N ASN A 201 0.12 7.34 29.58
CA ASN A 201 -1.29 7.46 29.90
C ASN A 201 -2.10 6.33 29.24
N PRO A 202 -1.88 5.06 29.66
CA PRO A 202 -2.57 3.90 29.06
C PRO A 202 -4.09 3.99 29.20
N GLU A 203 -4.59 4.62 30.27
CA GLU A 203 -6.01 4.85 30.51
C GLU A 203 -6.71 5.61 29.39
N TYR A 204 -6.01 6.49 28.69
CA TYR A 204 -6.57 7.20 27.53
C TYR A 204 -6.91 6.23 26.39
N LEU A 205 -6.01 5.29 26.10
CA LEU A 205 -6.21 4.30 25.03
C LEU A 205 -7.30 3.29 25.41
N GLU A 206 -7.37 2.90 26.70
CA GLU A 206 -8.42 2.03 27.21
C GLU A 206 -9.80 2.68 27.12
N GLN A 207 -9.92 3.95 27.54
CA GLN A 207 -11.16 4.71 27.38
C GLN A 207 -11.57 4.85 25.91
N LEU A 208 -10.59 5.07 25.02
CA LEU A 208 -10.84 5.17 23.60
C LEU A 208 -11.33 3.83 23.01
N GLN A 209 -10.81 2.71 23.51
CA GLN A 209 -11.18 1.35 23.10
C GLN A 209 -12.64 0.98 23.43
N HIS A 210 -13.19 1.52 24.51
CA HIS A 210 -14.61 1.38 24.83
C HIS A 210 -15.52 2.16 23.86
N GLY A 211 -14.97 3.07 23.08
CA GLY A 211 -15.71 3.89 22.13
C GLY A 211 -16.08 3.14 20.85
N ALA A 212 -17.38 3.13 20.49
CA ALA A 212 -17.87 2.56 19.24
C ALA A 212 -17.16 3.15 17.98
N SER A 213 -16.73 4.40 18.05
CA SER A 213 -16.03 5.09 16.97
C SER A 213 -14.66 4.47 16.68
N LEU A 214 -13.88 4.12 17.71
CA LEU A 214 -12.57 3.50 17.53
C LEU A 214 -12.69 2.09 16.94
N GLN A 215 -13.61 1.27 17.44
CA GLN A 215 -13.83 -0.07 16.90
C GLN A 215 -14.26 -0.03 15.43
N THR A 216 -15.13 0.90 15.06
CA THR A 216 -15.52 1.14 13.66
C THR A 216 -14.32 1.57 12.83
N PHE A 217 -13.51 2.48 13.35
CA PHE A 217 -12.30 2.97 12.68
C PHE A 217 -11.26 1.86 12.48
N ILE A 218 -11.03 1.01 13.49
CA ILE A 218 -10.13 -0.15 13.38
C ILE A 218 -10.62 -1.15 12.34
N ALA A 219 -11.91 -1.46 12.33
CA ALA A 219 -12.49 -2.35 11.34
C ALA A 219 -12.41 -1.77 9.91
N GLU A 220 -12.47 -0.44 9.77
CA GLU A 220 -12.32 0.23 8.47
C GLU A 220 -10.90 0.09 7.90
N PHE A 221 -9.88 -0.09 8.73
CA PHE A 221 -8.49 -0.21 8.30
C PHE A 221 -8.26 -1.30 7.26
N GLN A 222 -8.92 -2.45 7.42
CA GLN A 222 -8.81 -3.55 6.45
C GLN A 222 -9.29 -3.13 5.04
N ASN A 223 -10.10 -2.07 4.93
CA ASN A 223 -10.67 -1.62 3.67
C ASN A 223 -9.74 -0.65 2.90
N TYR A 224 -8.76 -0.01 3.55
CA TYR A 224 -7.93 1.01 2.91
C TYR A 224 -7.11 0.45 1.74
N VAL A 225 -6.47 -0.68 1.95
CA VAL A 225 -5.66 -1.35 0.93
C VAL A 225 -6.52 -1.94 -0.19
N GLN A 226 -7.76 -2.34 0.11
CA GLN A 226 -8.67 -2.97 -0.84
C GLN A 226 -9.09 -2.05 -1.98
N THR A 227 -9.07 -0.73 -1.78
CA THR A 227 -9.31 0.25 -2.86
C THR A 227 -8.25 0.14 -3.97
N PHE A 228 -6.99 -0.16 -3.62
CA PHE A 228 -5.95 -0.39 -4.62
C PHE A 228 -6.22 -1.65 -5.45
N PHE A 229 -6.79 -2.71 -4.85
CA PHE A 229 -7.19 -3.90 -5.59
C PHE A 229 -8.30 -3.61 -6.60
N THR A 230 -9.31 -2.80 -6.22
CA THR A 230 -10.36 -2.35 -7.15
C THR A 230 -9.78 -1.55 -8.30
N ILE A 231 -8.90 -0.58 -8.03
CA ILE A 231 -8.21 0.22 -9.05
C ILE A 231 -7.35 -0.69 -9.94
N GLY A 232 -6.62 -1.65 -9.35
CA GLY A 232 -5.79 -2.62 -10.06
C GLY A 232 -6.59 -3.46 -11.05
N GLY A 233 -7.72 -4.02 -10.60
CA GLY A 233 -8.64 -4.80 -11.45
C GLY A 233 -9.23 -3.98 -12.58
N MET A 234 -9.67 -2.74 -12.30
CA MET A 234 -10.23 -1.84 -13.30
C MET A 234 -9.21 -1.46 -14.38
N LEU A 235 -8.01 -1.06 -13.98
CA LEU A 235 -6.94 -0.71 -14.93
C LEU A 235 -6.47 -1.90 -15.76
N MET A 236 -6.38 -3.09 -15.16
CA MET A 236 -6.01 -4.31 -15.86
C MET A 236 -7.04 -4.62 -16.95
N ALA A 237 -8.34 -4.57 -16.63
CA ALA A 237 -9.42 -4.85 -17.58
C ALA A 237 -9.45 -3.83 -18.73
N ILE A 238 -9.31 -2.52 -18.44
CA ILE A 238 -9.26 -1.45 -19.46
C ILE A 238 -8.08 -1.69 -20.41
N ASN A 239 -6.87 -1.92 -19.86
CA ASN A 239 -5.67 -2.16 -20.67
C ASN A 239 -5.78 -3.42 -21.53
N PHE A 240 -6.40 -4.48 -20.99
CA PHE A 240 -6.66 -5.71 -21.75
C PHE A 240 -7.63 -5.45 -22.91
N LEU A 241 -8.76 -4.81 -22.66
CA LEU A 241 -9.77 -4.54 -23.69
C LEU A 241 -9.25 -3.56 -24.76
N ASP A 242 -8.49 -2.55 -24.39
CA ASP A 242 -7.84 -1.64 -25.33
C ASP A 242 -6.80 -2.36 -26.21
N HIS A 243 -6.07 -3.34 -25.65
CA HIS A 243 -5.13 -4.16 -26.43
C HIS A 243 -5.85 -5.04 -27.43
N VAL A 244 -6.89 -5.73 -26.99
CA VAL A 244 -7.68 -6.64 -27.84
C VAL A 244 -8.38 -5.87 -28.97
N ARG A 245 -8.91 -4.67 -28.70
CA ARG A 245 -9.52 -3.80 -29.74
C ARG A 245 -8.53 -3.47 -30.86
N LYS A 246 -7.25 -3.30 -30.52
CA LYS A 246 -6.17 -2.99 -31.50
C LYS A 246 -5.62 -4.25 -32.17
N ASN A 247 -5.64 -5.37 -31.49
CA ASN A 247 -5.05 -6.63 -31.93
C ASN A 247 -6.08 -7.77 -31.79
N PRO A 248 -6.94 -7.99 -32.78
CA PRO A 248 -8.01 -8.99 -32.69
C PRO A 248 -7.51 -10.44 -32.66
N THR A 249 -6.27 -10.69 -33.08
CA THR A 249 -5.66 -12.02 -33.01
C THR A 249 -5.14 -12.29 -31.60
N PHE A 250 -5.79 -13.22 -30.90
CA PHE A 250 -5.40 -13.63 -29.57
C PHE A 250 -4.08 -14.42 -29.58
N ARG A 251 -3.13 -13.98 -28.75
CA ARG A 251 -1.87 -14.70 -28.52
C ARG A 251 -1.69 -14.96 -27.03
N LEU A 252 -1.39 -16.20 -26.68
CA LEU A 252 -1.10 -16.58 -25.29
C LEU A 252 0.16 -15.87 -24.75
N SER A 253 1.10 -15.50 -25.65
CA SER A 253 2.30 -14.71 -25.29
C SER A 253 1.98 -13.39 -24.60
N TYR A 254 0.80 -12.82 -24.85
CA TYR A 254 0.34 -11.59 -24.16
C TYR A 254 0.34 -11.72 -22.64
N PHE A 255 -0.04 -12.89 -22.11
CA PHE A 255 0.00 -13.14 -20.67
C PHE A 255 1.42 -12.99 -20.11
N GLY A 256 2.37 -13.68 -20.72
CA GLY A 256 3.78 -13.60 -20.31
C GLY A 256 4.36 -12.21 -20.44
N GLU A 257 4.06 -11.51 -21.54
CA GLU A 257 4.53 -10.12 -21.76
C GLU A 257 4.00 -9.16 -20.68
N ARG A 258 2.73 -9.27 -20.32
CA ARG A 258 2.11 -8.39 -19.29
C ARG A 258 2.63 -8.68 -17.90
N LEU A 259 2.77 -9.96 -17.57
CA LEU A 259 3.35 -10.39 -16.30
C LEU A 259 4.81 -9.92 -16.19
N LEU A 260 5.61 -10.14 -17.22
CA LEU A 260 7.02 -9.74 -17.25
C LEU A 260 7.17 -8.22 -17.12
N ASN A 261 6.37 -7.43 -17.85
CA ASN A 261 6.37 -5.97 -17.73
C ASN A 261 6.03 -5.48 -16.32
N ARG A 262 5.11 -6.18 -15.62
CA ARG A 262 4.77 -5.88 -14.23
C ARG A 262 5.91 -6.23 -13.29
N LEU A 263 6.54 -7.39 -13.45
CA LEU A 263 7.69 -7.80 -12.64
C LEU A 263 8.89 -6.86 -12.84
N CYS A 264 9.19 -6.46 -14.07
CA CYS A 264 10.26 -5.49 -14.36
C CYS A 264 10.05 -4.13 -13.68
N ARG A 265 8.81 -3.77 -13.42
CA ARG A 265 8.49 -2.53 -12.70
C ARG A 265 8.59 -2.71 -11.18
N LEU A 266 8.12 -3.87 -10.63
CA LEU A 266 8.02 -4.06 -9.19
C LEU A 266 9.32 -4.57 -8.56
N VAL A 267 9.90 -5.63 -9.14
CA VAL A 267 10.99 -6.39 -8.51
C VAL A 267 12.24 -5.56 -8.21
N PRO A 268 12.76 -4.69 -9.09
CA PRO A 268 14.03 -4.00 -8.81
C PRO A 268 13.97 -3.10 -7.57
N THR A 269 12.92 -2.29 -7.46
CA THR A 269 12.75 -1.38 -6.31
C THR A 269 12.45 -2.16 -5.04
N TYR A 270 11.65 -3.22 -5.16
CA TYR A 270 11.34 -4.09 -4.03
C TYR A 270 12.58 -4.82 -3.50
N ALA A 271 13.40 -5.40 -4.40
CA ALA A 271 14.66 -6.04 -4.02
C ALA A 271 15.65 -5.07 -3.37
N PHE A 272 15.71 -3.81 -3.88
CA PHE A 272 16.53 -2.77 -3.28
C PHE A 272 16.08 -2.46 -1.84
N MET A 273 14.76 -2.38 -1.59
CA MET A 273 14.23 -2.15 -0.24
C MET A 273 14.44 -3.33 0.69
N ILE A 274 14.27 -4.56 0.21
CA ILE A 274 14.55 -5.77 1.00
C ILE A 274 16.03 -5.81 1.42
N LEU A 275 16.93 -5.46 0.49
CA LEU A 275 18.36 -5.42 0.80
C LEU A 275 18.69 -4.31 1.82
N LEU A 276 18.04 -3.14 1.72
CA LEU A 276 18.16 -2.07 2.73
C LEU A 276 17.73 -2.56 4.12
N GLU A 277 16.58 -3.24 4.22
CA GLU A 277 16.07 -3.78 5.49
C GLU A 277 16.96 -4.88 6.07
N ALA A 278 17.50 -5.77 5.21
CA ALA A 278 18.36 -6.86 5.63
C ALA A 278 19.77 -6.42 6.07
N SER A 279 20.17 -5.20 5.70
CA SER A 279 21.54 -4.69 5.89
C SER A 279 21.55 -3.44 6.76
N VAL A 280 21.59 -2.29 6.14
CA VAL A 280 21.90 -0.98 6.73
C VAL A 280 20.94 -0.55 7.83
N MET A 281 19.66 -1.00 7.79
CA MET A 281 18.66 -0.54 8.74
C MET A 281 19.03 -0.81 10.20
N ARG A 282 19.68 -1.93 10.50
CA ARG A 282 20.15 -2.27 11.86
C ARG A 282 21.20 -1.30 12.42
N HIS A 283 21.91 -0.56 11.53
CA HIS A 283 22.91 0.43 11.93
C HIS A 283 22.34 1.85 12.09
N LEU A 284 21.13 2.10 11.61
CA LEU A 284 20.53 3.43 11.58
C LEU A 284 19.70 3.75 12.82
N ILE A 285 19.45 2.79 13.69
CA ILE A 285 18.59 2.98 14.85
C ILE A 285 19.39 2.91 16.14
N ASP A 286 19.21 3.94 16.92
CA ASP A 286 19.77 4.14 18.25
C ASP A 286 18.60 4.33 19.22
N GLY A 287 18.40 3.38 20.13
CA GLY A 287 17.39 3.49 21.18
C GLY A 287 16.89 2.14 21.68
N PRO A 288 16.28 2.12 22.88
CA PRO A 288 15.82 0.89 23.53
C PRO A 288 14.71 0.17 22.77
N PHE A 289 13.91 0.91 21.98
CA PHE A 289 12.85 0.34 21.16
C PHE A 289 13.31 -0.02 19.74
N GLY A 290 14.50 0.42 19.33
CA GLY A 290 15.05 0.15 18.01
C GLY A 290 15.18 -1.34 17.72
N GLN A 291 15.65 -2.13 18.67
CA GLN A 291 15.76 -3.58 18.53
C GLN A 291 14.38 -4.26 18.41
N GLN A 292 13.37 -3.76 19.11
CA GLN A 292 12.00 -4.28 19.01
C GLN A 292 11.41 -4.07 17.61
N PHE A 293 11.72 -2.96 16.95
CA PHE A 293 11.21 -2.66 15.62
C PHE A 293 12.04 -3.25 14.49
N ILE A 294 13.36 -3.30 14.62
CA ILE A 294 14.28 -3.63 13.52
C ILE A 294 15.04 -4.92 13.74
N GLY A 295 15.53 -5.20 14.95
CA GLY A 295 16.43 -6.34 15.16
C GLY A 295 15.86 -7.64 14.61
N GLU A 296 14.57 -7.86 14.85
CA GLU A 296 13.86 -9.02 14.33
C GLU A 296 13.58 -8.91 12.82
N SER A 297 13.19 -7.73 12.34
CA SER A 297 12.90 -7.52 10.91
C SER A 297 14.14 -7.72 10.06
N ALA A 298 15.30 -7.18 10.47
CA ALA A 298 16.56 -7.33 9.74
C ALA A 298 17.00 -8.81 9.68
N ASN A 299 16.98 -9.53 10.80
CA ASN A 299 17.32 -10.95 10.86
C ASN A 299 16.35 -11.79 10.01
N ASN A 300 15.05 -11.51 10.10
CA ASN A 300 14.05 -12.19 9.30
C ASN A 300 14.26 -11.93 7.79
N CYS A 301 14.72 -10.73 7.42
CA CYS A 301 15.04 -10.42 6.02
C CYS A 301 16.27 -11.18 5.53
N GLN A 302 17.30 -11.39 6.35
CA GLN A 302 18.46 -12.17 5.97
C GLN A 302 18.10 -13.63 5.61
N ASP A 303 17.15 -14.21 6.33
CA ASP A 303 16.75 -15.61 6.13
C ASP A 303 15.59 -15.79 5.14
N ARG A 304 14.68 -14.82 5.05
CA ARG A 304 13.37 -14.98 4.40
C ARG A 304 13.12 -14.04 3.21
N TRP A 305 14.11 -13.27 2.75
CA TRP A 305 14.02 -12.36 1.61
C TRP A 305 13.42 -13.00 0.35
N TRP A 306 13.68 -14.27 0.12
CA TRP A 306 13.22 -15.02 -1.04
C TRP A 306 11.70 -15.20 -1.08
N MET A 307 11.03 -15.31 0.09
CA MET A 307 9.55 -15.37 0.15
C MET A 307 8.92 -14.11 -0.41
N ASN A 308 9.55 -12.98 -0.15
CA ASN A 308 9.13 -11.68 -0.65
C ASN A 308 9.34 -11.57 -2.16
N LEU A 309 10.51 -11.93 -2.68
CA LEU A 309 10.81 -11.86 -4.12
C LEU A 309 10.01 -12.88 -4.95
N LEU A 310 9.62 -14.01 -4.36
CA LEU A 310 8.71 -14.98 -4.98
C LEU A 310 7.22 -14.59 -4.81
N PHE A 311 6.91 -13.52 -4.08
CA PHE A 311 5.55 -13.07 -3.81
C PHE A 311 4.65 -14.12 -3.15
N VAL A 312 5.20 -14.86 -2.16
CA VAL A 312 4.48 -15.89 -1.38
C VAL A 312 4.39 -15.57 0.11
N ASN A 313 4.95 -14.45 0.53
CA ASN A 313 5.02 -14.00 1.91
C ASN A 313 3.65 -13.62 2.53
N ASN A 314 2.57 -13.62 1.76
CA ASN A 314 1.20 -13.51 2.25
C ASN A 314 0.59 -14.84 2.70
N TYR A 315 1.30 -15.96 2.49
CA TYR A 315 0.91 -17.32 2.93
C TYR A 315 1.93 -17.97 3.85
N ILE A 316 3.20 -17.66 3.67
CA ILE A 316 4.32 -18.34 4.34
C ILE A 316 5.15 -17.32 5.12
N GLY A 317 5.55 -17.67 6.35
CA GLY A 317 6.50 -16.86 7.13
C GLY A 317 5.89 -15.61 7.77
N TRP A 318 4.56 -15.59 7.91
CA TRP A 318 3.87 -14.45 8.53
C TRP A 318 4.24 -14.24 10.00
N ASP A 319 4.56 -15.30 10.73
CA ASP A 319 4.95 -15.21 12.16
C ASP A 319 6.18 -14.32 12.38
N ASN A 320 7.08 -14.32 11.39
CA ASN A 320 8.31 -13.53 11.41
C ASN A 320 8.56 -12.91 10.02
N PRO A 321 7.80 -11.89 9.63
CA PRO A 321 7.91 -11.31 8.29
C PRO A 321 9.21 -10.52 8.12
N CYS A 322 9.83 -10.63 6.95
CA CYS A 322 10.98 -9.80 6.56
C CYS A 322 10.55 -8.33 6.45
N PHE A 323 9.58 -8.05 5.59
CA PHE A 323 9.11 -6.70 5.32
C PHE A 323 7.59 -6.65 5.47
N ILE A 324 7.12 -6.15 6.62
CA ILE A 324 5.73 -6.26 7.07
C ILE A 324 4.71 -5.80 6.01
N PRO A 325 4.80 -4.62 5.38
CA PRO A 325 3.77 -4.17 4.44
C PRO A 325 3.69 -4.99 3.16
N SER A 326 4.71 -5.77 2.84
CA SER A 326 4.88 -6.39 1.52
C SER A 326 3.90 -7.51 1.17
N TRP A 327 3.13 -8.03 2.14
CA TRP A 327 2.05 -8.98 1.86
C TRP A 327 1.09 -8.48 0.76
N TYR A 328 0.85 -7.16 0.74
CA TYR A 328 0.00 -6.55 -0.27
C TYR A 328 0.54 -6.73 -1.70
N LEU A 329 1.86 -6.60 -1.87
CA LEU A 329 2.48 -6.79 -3.20
C LEU A 329 2.31 -8.21 -3.72
N ALA A 330 2.45 -9.20 -2.81
CA ALA A 330 2.21 -10.60 -3.15
C ALA A 330 0.75 -10.83 -3.56
N THR A 331 -0.19 -10.37 -2.75
CA THR A 331 -1.62 -10.49 -3.03
C THR A 331 -2.02 -9.76 -4.32
N ASP A 332 -1.53 -8.54 -4.55
CA ASP A 332 -1.80 -7.74 -5.75
C ASP A 332 -1.28 -8.42 -7.02
N LEU A 333 -0.07 -9.01 -6.99
CA LEU A 333 0.47 -9.76 -8.12
C LEU A 333 -0.35 -11.03 -8.40
N GLN A 334 -0.71 -11.78 -7.36
CA GLN A 334 -1.52 -12.99 -7.47
C GLN A 334 -2.92 -12.68 -8.02
N LEU A 335 -3.57 -11.61 -7.54
CA LEU A 335 -4.85 -11.12 -8.06
C LEU A 335 -4.74 -10.66 -9.52
N TYR A 336 -3.63 -10.01 -9.90
CA TYR A 336 -3.37 -9.62 -11.28
C TYR A 336 -3.26 -10.83 -12.20
N ILE A 337 -2.51 -11.86 -11.80
CA ILE A 337 -2.38 -13.12 -12.56
C ILE A 337 -3.74 -13.79 -12.75
N PHE A 338 -4.49 -13.93 -11.66
CA PHE A 338 -5.84 -14.50 -11.66
C PHE A 338 -6.80 -13.71 -12.55
N GLY A 339 -6.85 -12.38 -12.38
CA GLY A 339 -7.73 -11.51 -13.18
C GLY A 339 -7.38 -11.50 -14.66
N LEU A 340 -6.08 -11.50 -15.00
CA LEU A 340 -5.64 -11.57 -16.39
C LEU A 340 -6.05 -12.91 -17.04
N ALA A 341 -5.92 -14.02 -16.32
CA ALA A 341 -6.38 -15.33 -16.78
C ALA A 341 -7.89 -15.33 -17.03
N ILE A 342 -8.69 -14.79 -16.12
CA ILE A 342 -10.16 -14.64 -16.29
C ILE A 342 -10.48 -13.80 -17.53
N MET A 343 -9.84 -12.66 -17.73
CA MET A 343 -10.09 -11.82 -18.90
C MET A 343 -9.74 -12.51 -20.21
N MET A 344 -8.68 -13.33 -20.23
CA MET A 344 -8.31 -14.14 -21.39
C MET A 344 -9.35 -15.23 -21.69
N ILE A 345 -9.89 -15.87 -20.66
CA ILE A 345 -10.98 -16.85 -20.80
C ILE A 345 -12.24 -16.17 -21.35
N PHE A 346 -12.61 -14.99 -20.81
CA PHE A 346 -13.74 -14.19 -21.29
C PHE A 346 -13.63 -13.82 -22.76
N TRP A 347 -12.41 -13.55 -23.20
CA TRP A 347 -12.15 -13.24 -24.59
C TRP A 347 -12.25 -14.47 -25.49
N LYS A 348 -11.59 -15.55 -25.10
CA LYS A 348 -11.53 -16.78 -25.91
C LYS A 348 -12.88 -17.48 -25.99
N TRP A 349 -13.65 -17.51 -24.90
CA TRP A 349 -14.95 -18.18 -24.79
C TRP A 349 -16.06 -17.26 -24.28
N PRO A 350 -16.64 -16.40 -25.12
CA PRO A 350 -17.64 -15.43 -24.70
C PRO A 350 -18.89 -16.04 -24.03
N SER A 351 -19.27 -17.27 -24.41
CA SER A 351 -20.41 -18.00 -23.84
C SER A 351 -20.24 -18.36 -22.36
N THR A 352 -18.99 -18.49 -21.87
CA THR A 352 -18.70 -18.84 -20.47
C THR A 352 -18.79 -17.65 -19.51
N ARG A 353 -18.86 -16.42 -19.99
CA ARG A 353 -18.79 -15.20 -19.18
C ARG A 353 -19.76 -15.21 -18.01
N ARG A 354 -21.06 -15.48 -18.27
CA ARG A 354 -22.10 -15.49 -17.23
C ARG A 354 -21.83 -16.51 -16.12
N TYR A 355 -21.32 -17.68 -16.48
CA TYR A 355 -21.03 -18.75 -15.52
C TYR A 355 -19.82 -18.42 -14.67
N ILE A 356 -18.74 -17.87 -15.27
CA ILE A 356 -17.55 -17.45 -14.54
C ILE A 356 -17.87 -16.27 -13.63
N PHE A 357 -18.71 -15.30 -14.09
CA PHE A 357 -19.20 -14.21 -13.23
C PHE A 357 -19.93 -14.76 -12.01
N GLY A 358 -20.86 -15.68 -12.20
CA GLY A 358 -21.60 -16.31 -11.11
C GLY A 358 -20.67 -17.09 -10.16
N ALA A 359 -19.74 -17.87 -10.72
CA ALA A 359 -18.80 -18.67 -9.95
C ALA A 359 -17.85 -17.80 -9.10
N VAL A 360 -17.27 -16.74 -9.67
CA VAL A 360 -16.38 -15.83 -8.94
C VAL A 360 -17.14 -15.05 -7.88
N PHE A 361 -18.37 -14.62 -8.15
CA PHE A 361 -19.22 -13.97 -7.16
C PHE A 361 -19.55 -14.91 -6.01
N LEU A 362 -20.02 -16.13 -6.31
CA LEU A 362 -20.32 -17.14 -5.30
C LEU A 362 -19.08 -17.48 -4.47
N TYR A 363 -17.94 -17.68 -5.12
CA TYR A 363 -16.65 -17.89 -4.46
C TYR A 363 -16.33 -16.76 -3.49
N SER A 364 -16.53 -15.50 -3.88
CA SER A 364 -16.24 -14.32 -3.08
C SER A 364 -17.14 -14.17 -1.85
N VAL A 365 -18.33 -14.76 -1.87
CA VAL A 365 -19.24 -14.84 -0.72
C VAL A 365 -18.92 -16.03 0.16
N VAL A 366 -18.76 -17.21 -0.44
CA VAL A 366 -18.64 -18.49 0.29
C VAL A 366 -17.28 -18.63 0.97
N VAL A 367 -16.20 -18.25 0.29
CA VAL A 367 -14.85 -18.49 0.82
C VAL A 367 -14.59 -17.73 2.13
N PRO A 368 -14.86 -16.42 2.28
CA PRO A 368 -14.65 -15.75 3.57
C PRO A 368 -15.56 -16.31 4.67
N ALA A 369 -16.82 -16.68 4.34
CA ALA A 369 -17.76 -17.25 5.29
C ALA A 369 -17.29 -18.62 5.79
N VAL A 370 -16.88 -19.52 4.89
CA VAL A 370 -16.36 -20.85 5.25
C VAL A 370 -15.05 -20.72 6.02
N THR A 371 -14.17 -19.83 5.60
CA THR A 371 -12.90 -19.58 6.31
C THR A 371 -13.16 -19.14 7.76
N TYR A 372 -14.12 -18.23 7.96
CA TYR A 372 -14.54 -17.82 9.29
C TYR A 372 -15.06 -19.00 10.12
N MET A 373 -15.95 -19.82 9.53
CA MET A 373 -16.55 -20.97 10.22
C MET A 373 -15.55 -22.06 10.60
N MET A 374 -14.44 -22.18 9.88
CA MET A 374 -13.41 -23.21 10.10
C MET A 374 -12.31 -22.77 11.07
N ASN A 375 -12.28 -21.49 11.45
CA ASN A 375 -11.22 -20.93 12.28
C ASN A 375 -11.81 -20.11 13.42
N ASP A 376 -11.13 -20.12 14.55
CA ASP A 376 -11.51 -19.31 15.73
C ASP A 376 -10.93 -17.89 15.56
N ILE A 377 -11.62 -17.06 14.77
CA ILE A 377 -11.23 -15.70 14.45
C ILE A 377 -12.42 -14.74 14.54
N THR A 378 -12.16 -13.43 14.63
CA THR A 378 -13.22 -12.42 14.58
C THR A 378 -13.69 -12.15 13.14
N PRO A 379 -14.95 -11.75 12.90
CA PRO A 379 -15.48 -11.51 11.56
C PRO A 379 -14.91 -10.24 10.90
N VAL A 380 -14.41 -9.33 11.71
CA VAL A 380 -13.73 -8.09 11.31
C VAL A 380 -12.47 -7.89 12.15
N MET A 381 -11.59 -7.01 11.70
CA MET A 381 -10.38 -6.67 12.45
C MET A 381 -10.74 -6.00 13.79
N THR A 382 -10.19 -6.53 14.86
CA THR A 382 -10.28 -5.98 16.22
C THR A 382 -8.89 -5.76 16.77
N VAL A 383 -8.76 -4.92 17.78
CA VAL A 383 -7.52 -4.74 18.56
C VAL A 383 -7.80 -5.19 19.98
N ASP A 384 -7.01 -6.12 20.46
CA ASP A 384 -6.96 -6.50 21.88
C ASP A 384 -5.81 -5.74 22.53
N MET A 385 -6.11 -4.99 23.60
CA MET A 385 -5.09 -4.21 24.30
C MET A 385 -4.06 -5.07 25.02
N LYS A 386 -4.42 -6.30 25.40
CA LYS A 386 -3.47 -7.26 26.01
C LYS A 386 -2.39 -7.70 25.05
N ASP A 387 -2.74 -7.83 23.76
CA ASP A 387 -1.88 -8.39 22.74
C ASP A 387 -1.29 -7.31 21.82
N THR A 388 -1.28 -6.03 22.23
CA THR A 388 -0.76 -4.93 21.41
C THR A 388 0.69 -5.13 20.98
N GLU A 389 1.52 -5.78 21.79
CA GLU A 389 2.87 -6.18 21.41
C GLU A 389 2.90 -7.24 20.30
N GLN A 390 1.94 -8.17 20.33
CA GLN A 390 1.83 -9.27 19.38
C GLN A 390 0.98 -8.89 18.16
N TYR A 391 0.39 -7.70 18.15
CA TYR A 391 -0.60 -7.24 17.17
C TYR A 391 -0.19 -7.50 15.71
N ILE A 392 1.07 -7.42 15.39
CA ILE A 392 1.57 -7.71 14.03
C ILE A 392 1.94 -9.20 13.87
N ARG A 393 2.26 -9.91 14.94
CA ARG A 393 2.84 -11.26 14.89
C ARG A 393 1.86 -12.40 15.08
N GLY A 394 0.76 -12.20 15.78
CA GLY A 394 -0.09 -13.29 16.24
C GLY A 394 -1.54 -13.25 15.76
N GLN A 395 -1.95 -12.24 15.02
CA GLN A 395 -3.35 -12.15 14.64
C GLN A 395 -3.69 -13.10 13.50
N GLN A 396 -4.30 -14.22 13.86
CA GLN A 396 -4.84 -15.20 12.91
C GLN A 396 -5.80 -14.58 11.90
N PHE A 397 -6.55 -13.53 12.28
CA PHE A 397 -7.40 -12.78 11.38
C PHE A 397 -6.62 -12.26 10.15
N GLN A 398 -5.43 -11.69 10.35
CA GLN A 398 -4.66 -11.11 9.26
C GLN A 398 -4.16 -12.18 8.29
N SER A 399 -3.56 -13.25 8.79
CA SER A 399 -2.99 -14.33 7.98
C SER A 399 -4.04 -15.20 7.29
N ILE A 400 -5.22 -15.36 7.89
CA ILE A 400 -6.25 -16.28 7.41
C ILE A 400 -7.31 -15.55 6.57
N LEU A 401 -7.80 -14.39 7.03
CA LEU A 401 -8.95 -13.71 6.41
C LEU A 401 -8.57 -12.45 5.61
N TYR A 402 -7.41 -11.84 5.87
CA TYR A 402 -7.07 -10.54 5.30
C TYR A 402 -6.03 -10.60 4.18
N PHE A 403 -4.87 -11.25 4.40
CA PHE A 403 -3.76 -11.25 3.44
C PHE A 403 -3.93 -12.16 2.23
N PRO A 404 -4.52 -13.35 2.33
CA PRO A 404 -4.59 -14.28 1.21
C PRO A 404 -5.32 -13.69 0.00
N PHE A 405 -4.81 -13.93 -1.23
CA PHE A 405 -5.45 -13.38 -2.43
C PHE A 405 -6.87 -13.91 -2.62
N HIS A 406 -7.11 -15.17 -2.26
CA HIS A 406 -8.41 -15.81 -2.39
C HIS A 406 -9.50 -15.15 -1.54
N GLN A 407 -9.12 -14.47 -0.45
CA GLN A 407 -10.01 -13.67 0.37
C GLN A 407 -10.33 -12.28 -0.24
N ASN A 408 -9.52 -11.83 -1.21
CA ASN A 408 -9.62 -10.50 -1.82
C ASN A 408 -10.07 -10.55 -3.29
N THR A 409 -10.36 -11.75 -3.80
CA THR A 409 -10.74 -12.00 -5.20
C THR A 409 -11.98 -11.22 -5.62
N GLY A 410 -13.01 -11.13 -4.75
CA GLY A 410 -14.26 -10.44 -5.05
C GLY A 410 -14.07 -8.94 -5.31
N ILE A 411 -13.23 -8.29 -4.50
CA ILE A 411 -12.97 -6.85 -4.62
C ILE A 411 -12.22 -6.54 -5.92
N TYR A 412 -11.21 -7.35 -6.24
CA TYR A 412 -10.48 -7.23 -7.50
C TYR A 412 -11.40 -7.46 -8.70
N PHE A 413 -12.30 -8.42 -8.59
CA PHE A 413 -13.26 -8.76 -9.64
C PHE A 413 -14.29 -7.65 -9.86
N PHE A 414 -14.78 -6.98 -8.81
CA PHE A 414 -15.59 -5.78 -8.96
C PHE A 414 -14.84 -4.67 -9.72
N GLY A 415 -13.53 -4.54 -9.49
CA GLY A 415 -12.70 -3.65 -10.30
C GLY A 415 -12.67 -4.05 -11.78
N ILE A 416 -12.54 -5.35 -12.11
CA ILE A 416 -12.62 -5.87 -13.48
C ILE A 416 -13.96 -5.50 -14.12
N LEU A 417 -15.07 -5.71 -13.40
CA LEU A 417 -16.41 -5.32 -13.86
C LEU A 417 -16.51 -3.84 -14.18
N ALA A 418 -16.00 -2.99 -13.28
CA ALA A 418 -15.94 -1.55 -13.50
C ALA A 418 -15.16 -1.21 -14.79
N GLY A 419 -14.04 -1.88 -15.03
CA GLY A 419 -13.24 -1.70 -16.23
C GLY A 419 -13.97 -2.09 -17.51
N ILE A 420 -14.73 -3.19 -17.49
CA ILE A 420 -15.55 -3.65 -18.61
C ILE A 420 -16.69 -2.64 -18.87
N VAL A 421 -17.41 -2.21 -17.82
CA VAL A 421 -18.49 -1.23 -17.93
C VAL A 421 -17.95 0.11 -18.44
N TYR A 422 -16.84 0.61 -17.91
CA TYR A 422 -16.20 1.83 -18.38
C TYR A 422 -15.86 1.71 -19.88
N HIS A 423 -15.23 0.62 -20.31
CA HIS A 423 -14.85 0.40 -21.70
C HIS A 423 -16.06 0.38 -22.65
N HIS A 424 -17.20 -0.13 -22.19
CA HIS A 424 -18.44 -0.14 -22.96
C HIS A 424 -19.09 1.25 -23.06
N TYR A 425 -19.16 2.00 -21.95
CA TYR A 425 -19.90 3.26 -21.87
C TYR A 425 -19.05 4.52 -22.05
N ARG A 426 -17.72 4.43 -22.21
CA ARG A 426 -16.84 5.60 -22.30
C ARG A 426 -17.17 6.56 -23.43
N ASP A 427 -17.71 6.05 -24.53
CA ASP A 427 -18.12 6.84 -25.71
C ASP A 427 -19.58 7.32 -25.60
N GLN A 428 -20.37 6.72 -24.70
CA GLN A 428 -21.80 6.99 -24.45
C GLN A 428 -22.07 7.27 -22.97
N ARG A 429 -21.31 8.17 -22.37
CA ARG A 429 -21.28 8.41 -20.90
C ARG A 429 -22.65 8.71 -20.30
N ASN A 430 -23.48 9.52 -20.98
CA ASN A 430 -24.78 9.93 -20.48
C ASN A 430 -25.77 8.76 -20.36
N GLU A 431 -25.60 7.71 -21.15
CA GLU A 431 -26.50 6.57 -21.15
C GLU A 431 -26.46 5.79 -19.85
N LEU A 432 -25.26 5.58 -19.28
CA LEU A 432 -25.15 4.89 -18.00
C LEU A 432 -25.84 5.62 -16.85
N PHE A 433 -25.73 6.97 -16.81
CA PHE A 433 -26.37 7.78 -15.77
C PHE A 433 -27.90 7.85 -15.92
N LYS A 434 -28.45 7.61 -17.12
CA LYS A 434 -29.88 7.47 -17.34
C LYS A 434 -30.42 6.12 -16.86
N VAL A 435 -29.54 5.08 -16.72
CA VAL A 435 -29.96 3.76 -16.27
C VAL A 435 -30.38 3.82 -14.80
N ALA A 436 -31.68 3.62 -14.56
CA ALA A 436 -32.25 3.64 -13.21
C ALA A 436 -31.56 2.61 -12.29
N ALA A 437 -31.26 1.41 -12.82
CA ALA A 437 -30.56 0.36 -12.09
C ALA A 437 -29.18 0.79 -11.59
N PHE A 438 -28.41 1.57 -12.34
CA PHE A 438 -27.10 2.07 -11.88
C PHE A 438 -27.25 3.04 -10.70
N ARG A 439 -28.22 3.94 -10.77
CA ARG A 439 -28.50 4.89 -9.66
C ARG A 439 -28.98 4.17 -8.41
N GLN A 440 -29.90 3.19 -8.57
CA GLN A 440 -30.38 2.36 -7.47
C GLN A 440 -29.24 1.53 -6.84
N LEU A 441 -28.39 0.94 -7.67
CA LEU A 441 -27.22 0.17 -7.22
C LEU A 441 -26.25 1.07 -6.43
N ALA A 442 -26.02 2.31 -6.87
CA ALA A 442 -25.17 3.27 -6.16
C ALA A 442 -25.73 3.61 -4.77
N GLN A 443 -27.04 3.87 -4.70
CA GLN A 443 -27.72 4.13 -3.43
C GLN A 443 -27.68 2.89 -2.50
N PHE A 444 -28.00 1.72 -3.04
CA PHE A 444 -28.00 0.47 -2.28
C PHE A 444 -26.59 0.13 -1.76
N ALA A 445 -25.55 0.27 -2.58
CA ALA A 445 -24.16 0.00 -2.17
C ALA A 445 -23.70 0.92 -1.05
N GLY A 446 -24.04 2.23 -1.15
CA GLY A 446 -23.74 3.20 -0.09
C GLY A 446 -24.46 2.88 1.21
N LEU A 447 -25.75 2.56 1.15
CA LEU A 447 -26.54 2.16 2.31
C LEU A 447 -26.02 0.86 2.94
N LEU A 448 -25.70 -0.15 2.13
CA LEU A 448 -25.11 -1.41 2.61
C LEU A 448 -23.80 -1.16 3.33
N TYR A 449 -22.92 -0.34 2.77
CA TYR A 449 -21.66 0.00 3.40
C TYR A 449 -21.87 0.73 4.74
N VAL A 450 -22.71 1.78 4.76
CA VAL A 450 -23.02 2.52 5.99
C VAL A 450 -23.62 1.59 7.05
N PHE A 451 -24.52 0.69 6.65
CA PHE A 451 -25.10 -0.31 7.54
C PHE A 451 -24.02 -1.24 8.11
N CYS A 452 -23.13 -1.79 7.26
CA CYS A 452 -22.04 -2.65 7.73
C CYS A 452 -21.12 -1.92 8.72
N MET A 453 -20.79 -0.65 8.46
CA MET A 453 -19.94 0.16 9.34
C MET A 453 -20.65 0.51 10.66
N ALA A 454 -21.92 0.90 10.60
CA ALA A 454 -22.70 1.24 11.79
C ALA A 454 -22.90 0.04 12.74
N THR A 455 -22.88 -1.18 12.20
CA THR A 455 -23.08 -2.40 12.99
C THR A 455 -21.78 -3.00 13.52
N VAL A 456 -20.60 -2.48 13.16
CA VAL A 456 -19.30 -3.04 13.59
C VAL A 456 -19.20 -3.13 15.11
N SER A 457 -19.40 -2.02 15.80
CA SER A 457 -19.27 -1.99 17.26
C SER A 457 -20.27 -2.93 17.94
N TRP A 458 -21.51 -2.96 17.44
CA TRP A 458 -22.53 -3.86 17.95
C TRP A 458 -22.16 -5.34 17.71
N VAL A 459 -21.66 -5.69 16.51
CA VAL A 459 -21.24 -7.06 16.20
C VAL A 459 -20.07 -7.47 17.08
N VAL A 460 -19.05 -6.62 17.24
CA VAL A 460 -17.87 -6.91 18.08
C VAL A 460 -18.28 -7.12 19.54
N SER A 461 -19.18 -6.27 20.08
CA SER A 461 -19.65 -6.41 21.47
C SER A 461 -20.56 -7.63 21.71
N ASN A 462 -21.07 -8.26 20.65
CA ASN A 462 -22.00 -9.38 20.75
C ASN A 462 -21.47 -10.67 20.09
N LEU A 463 -20.15 -10.82 19.93
CA LEU A 463 -19.56 -11.99 19.30
C LEU A 463 -20.00 -13.32 19.92
N ASN A 464 -20.12 -13.37 21.25
CA ASN A 464 -20.51 -14.58 21.98
C ASN A 464 -22.02 -14.90 21.90
N TRP A 465 -22.83 -13.94 21.46
CA TRP A 465 -24.29 -14.09 21.40
C TRP A 465 -24.81 -14.36 20.00
N LEU A 466 -24.06 -13.93 18.99
CA LEU A 466 -24.50 -14.06 17.62
C LEU A 466 -24.20 -15.48 17.09
N PRO A 467 -25.15 -16.11 16.37
CA PRO A 467 -24.87 -17.37 15.69
C PRO A 467 -23.71 -17.27 14.73
N ALA A 468 -22.83 -18.28 14.71
CA ALA A 468 -21.64 -18.29 13.85
C ALA A 468 -21.96 -18.08 12.35
N ILE A 469 -23.11 -18.57 11.89
CA ILE A 469 -23.56 -18.36 10.50
C ILE A 469 -23.82 -16.86 10.20
N CYS A 470 -24.36 -16.10 11.16
CA CYS A 470 -24.59 -14.66 11.00
C CYS A 470 -23.27 -13.90 10.96
N LEU A 471 -22.31 -14.28 11.79
CA LEU A 471 -20.97 -13.69 11.81
C LEU A 471 -20.18 -14.03 10.52
N ALA A 472 -20.30 -15.25 10.01
CA ALA A 472 -19.75 -15.67 8.73
C ALA A 472 -20.32 -14.85 7.57
N ALA A 473 -21.63 -14.67 7.53
CA ALA A 473 -22.30 -13.83 6.53
C ALA A 473 -21.86 -12.36 6.65
N TYR A 474 -21.71 -11.85 7.88
CA TYR A 474 -21.25 -10.50 8.14
C TYR A 474 -19.80 -10.29 7.64
N ALA A 475 -18.88 -11.21 7.91
CA ALA A 475 -17.50 -11.14 7.44
C ALA A 475 -17.40 -11.01 5.91
N SER A 476 -18.22 -11.77 5.18
CA SER A 476 -18.31 -11.68 3.71
C SER A 476 -18.96 -10.37 3.25
N ALA A 477 -20.08 -9.99 3.83
CA ALA A 477 -20.85 -8.80 3.47
C ALA A 477 -20.05 -7.52 3.70
N PHE A 478 -19.33 -7.43 4.82
CA PHE A 478 -18.50 -6.28 5.18
C PHE A 478 -17.43 -6.00 4.11
N LYS A 479 -16.71 -7.04 3.69
CA LYS A 479 -15.68 -6.94 2.63
C LYS A 479 -16.27 -6.57 1.26
N LEU A 480 -17.34 -7.26 0.87
CA LEU A 480 -17.95 -7.06 -0.44
C LEU A 480 -18.65 -5.70 -0.57
N SER A 481 -19.23 -5.20 0.53
CA SER A 481 -19.86 -3.86 0.56
C SER A 481 -18.87 -2.77 0.22
N TRP A 482 -17.65 -2.83 0.76
CA TRP A 482 -16.58 -1.89 0.43
C TRP A 482 -16.14 -2.00 -1.03
N GLY A 483 -15.93 -3.23 -1.53
CA GLY A 483 -15.56 -3.47 -2.92
C GLY A 483 -16.60 -2.92 -3.90
N LEU A 484 -17.87 -3.16 -3.63
CA LEU A 484 -18.98 -2.66 -4.44
C LEU A 484 -19.07 -1.12 -4.40
N PHE A 485 -18.97 -0.54 -3.20
CA PHE A 485 -18.98 0.91 -2.99
C PHE A 485 -17.84 1.60 -3.77
N ASN A 486 -16.60 1.13 -3.63
CA ASN A 486 -15.47 1.67 -4.38
C ASN A 486 -15.66 1.55 -5.89
N THR A 487 -16.13 0.39 -6.36
CA THR A 487 -16.39 0.14 -7.78
C THR A 487 -17.35 1.17 -8.37
N ILE A 488 -18.44 1.44 -7.69
CA ILE A 488 -19.46 2.38 -8.15
C ILE A 488 -18.91 3.82 -8.14
N ILE A 489 -18.23 4.23 -7.07
CA ILE A 489 -17.62 5.56 -6.97
C ILE A 489 -16.57 5.76 -8.07
N LEU A 490 -15.64 4.84 -8.22
CA LEU A 490 -14.58 4.94 -9.23
C LEU A 490 -15.18 4.98 -10.64
N LEU A 491 -16.18 4.15 -10.92
CA LEU A 491 -16.87 4.14 -12.21
C LEU A 491 -17.61 5.45 -12.46
N ALA A 492 -18.35 5.94 -11.48
CA ALA A 492 -19.07 7.20 -11.59
C ALA A 492 -18.10 8.37 -11.87
N LEU A 493 -17.01 8.47 -11.11
CA LEU A 493 -16.01 9.53 -11.28
C LEU A 493 -15.28 9.47 -12.64
N THR A 494 -15.00 8.28 -13.15
CA THR A 494 -14.36 8.15 -14.47
C THR A 494 -15.26 8.61 -15.61
N LEU A 495 -16.57 8.37 -15.49
CA LEU A 495 -17.57 8.72 -16.49
C LEU A 495 -18.11 10.15 -16.35
N LEU A 496 -17.89 10.84 -15.23
CA LEU A 496 -18.26 12.24 -15.05
C LEU A 496 -17.66 13.12 -16.15
N HIS A 497 -18.42 14.17 -16.51
CA HIS A 497 -17.95 15.19 -17.45
C HIS A 497 -16.67 15.87 -16.95
N ARG A 498 -15.78 16.21 -17.87
CA ARG A 498 -14.50 16.85 -17.59
C ARG A 498 -14.62 18.14 -16.78
N HIS A 499 -15.68 18.91 -17.00
CA HIS A 499 -15.94 20.20 -16.33
C HIS A 499 -16.68 20.06 -14.98
N ASN A 500 -16.92 18.83 -14.51
CA ASN A 500 -17.46 18.64 -13.17
C ASN A 500 -16.39 19.04 -12.13
N TRP A 501 -16.78 19.88 -11.16
CA TRP A 501 -15.85 20.43 -10.17
C TRP A 501 -15.16 19.37 -9.32
N ILE A 502 -15.86 18.28 -8.96
CA ILE A 502 -15.29 17.15 -8.22
C ILE A 502 -14.18 16.49 -9.05
N LYS A 503 -14.47 16.19 -10.32
CA LYS A 503 -13.49 15.60 -11.22
C LYS A 503 -12.30 16.51 -11.45
N MET A 504 -12.51 17.81 -11.59
CA MET A 504 -11.45 18.80 -11.73
C MET A 504 -10.55 18.84 -10.49
N ALA A 505 -11.14 18.89 -9.29
CA ALA A 505 -10.41 18.88 -8.03
C ALA A 505 -9.56 17.61 -7.86
N LEU A 506 -10.16 16.43 -8.08
CA LEU A 506 -9.47 15.14 -7.96
C LEU A 506 -8.44 14.88 -9.08
N SER A 507 -8.55 15.56 -10.21
CA SER A 507 -7.59 15.46 -11.32
C SER A 507 -6.52 16.55 -11.32
N HIS A 508 -6.40 17.32 -10.24
CA HIS A 508 -5.41 18.38 -10.12
C HIS A 508 -3.98 17.85 -10.31
N PRO A 509 -3.09 18.59 -11.00
CA PRO A 509 -1.73 18.13 -11.32
C PRO A 509 -0.90 17.66 -10.12
N ILE A 510 -1.13 18.21 -8.92
CA ILE A 510 -0.43 17.82 -7.69
C ILE A 510 -0.69 16.35 -7.36
N PHE A 511 -1.95 15.89 -7.44
CA PHE A 511 -2.29 14.50 -7.17
C PHE A 511 -1.69 13.55 -8.19
N ARG A 512 -1.48 14.01 -9.43
CA ARG A 512 -0.80 13.22 -10.47
C ARG A 512 0.63 12.85 -10.06
N VAL A 513 1.37 13.80 -9.50
CA VAL A 513 2.73 13.55 -9.03
C VAL A 513 2.70 12.68 -7.77
N LEU A 514 1.89 13.05 -6.78
CA LEU A 514 1.79 12.33 -5.51
C LEU A 514 1.31 10.88 -5.70
N GLY A 515 0.29 10.66 -6.56
CA GLY A 515 -0.22 9.32 -6.84
C GLY A 515 0.78 8.44 -7.61
N LYS A 516 1.57 9.03 -8.55
CA LYS A 516 2.62 8.29 -9.25
C LYS A 516 3.75 7.84 -8.30
N LEU A 517 4.04 8.61 -7.25
CA LEU A 517 5.00 8.25 -6.21
C LEU A 517 4.50 7.13 -5.30
N GLY A 518 3.21 6.79 -5.34
CA GLY A 518 2.55 5.91 -4.39
C GLY A 518 3.25 4.57 -4.17
N TYR A 519 3.86 3.95 -5.20
CA TYR A 519 4.59 2.70 -5.05
C TYR A 519 5.89 2.86 -4.25
N SER A 520 6.72 3.84 -4.60
CA SER A 520 7.96 4.11 -3.87
C SER A 520 7.68 4.58 -2.43
N VAL A 521 6.64 5.42 -2.23
CA VAL A 521 6.20 5.83 -0.88
C VAL A 521 5.70 4.63 -0.08
N TYR A 522 4.92 3.74 -0.71
CA TYR A 522 4.45 2.52 -0.08
C TYR A 522 5.60 1.62 0.40
N LEU A 523 6.68 1.52 -0.35
CA LEU A 523 7.84 0.74 0.07
C LEU A 523 8.62 1.39 1.22
N ILE A 524 8.80 2.72 1.20
CA ILE A 524 9.70 3.40 2.16
C ILE A 524 9.02 3.81 3.46
N HIS A 525 7.67 3.98 3.50
CA HIS A 525 7.00 4.57 4.65
C HIS A 525 7.20 3.79 5.95
N PHE A 526 7.23 2.45 5.88
CA PHE A 526 7.42 1.64 7.07
C PHE A 526 8.83 1.80 7.65
N THR A 527 9.85 1.87 6.79
CA THR A 527 11.22 2.20 7.16
C THR A 527 11.29 3.57 7.88
N VAL A 528 10.54 4.57 7.39
CA VAL A 528 10.44 5.89 8.05
C VAL A 528 9.76 5.78 9.41
N ILE A 529 8.66 5.04 9.54
CA ILE A 529 7.97 4.80 10.82
C ILE A 529 8.93 4.21 11.84
N VAL A 530 9.66 3.19 11.43
CA VAL A 530 10.63 2.52 12.29
C VAL A 530 11.76 3.46 12.73
N GLN A 531 12.22 4.37 11.85
CA GLN A 531 13.20 5.40 12.21
C GLN A 531 12.67 6.40 13.21
N VAL A 532 11.41 6.81 13.09
CA VAL A 532 10.78 7.78 14.01
C VAL A 532 10.56 7.15 15.38
N TYR A 533 9.90 6.00 15.44
CA TYR A 533 9.53 5.36 16.70
C TYR A 533 10.68 4.59 17.37
N GLY A 534 11.58 4.00 16.60
CA GLY A 534 12.74 3.25 17.13
C GLY A 534 13.75 4.13 17.87
N ARG A 535 13.73 5.44 17.65
CA ARG A 535 14.58 6.43 18.36
C ARG A 535 14.00 6.96 19.65
N GLU A 536 12.76 6.63 19.95
CA GLU A 536 12.14 7.02 21.21
C GLU A 536 12.89 6.39 22.39
N LYS A 537 13.18 7.20 23.41
CA LYS A 537 13.97 6.78 24.58
C LYS A 537 13.16 6.70 25.87
N ALA A 538 11.90 7.08 25.82
CA ALA A 538 11.00 7.12 26.97
C ALA A 538 9.57 6.76 26.54
N PRO A 539 8.73 6.32 27.48
CA PRO A 539 7.30 6.16 27.22
C PRO A 539 6.67 7.43 26.68
N ILE A 540 5.82 7.31 25.69
CA ILE A 540 5.17 8.44 25.01
C ILE A 540 3.81 8.77 25.63
N TYR A 541 3.37 10.01 25.51
CA TYR A 541 2.03 10.44 25.90
C TYR A 541 1.10 10.35 24.69
N SER A 542 -0.04 9.70 24.84
CA SER A 542 -0.99 9.49 23.74
C SER A 542 -2.12 10.51 23.77
N ASN A 543 -2.35 11.15 22.63
CA ASN A 543 -3.56 11.88 22.28
C ASN A 543 -3.65 12.00 20.74
N GLU A 544 -4.81 12.45 20.24
CA GLU A 544 -5.06 12.57 18.81
C GLU A 544 -4.08 13.51 18.10
N LEU A 545 -3.70 14.60 18.76
CA LEU A 545 -2.79 15.59 18.17
C LEU A 545 -1.39 15.02 17.99
N ILE A 546 -0.89 14.27 18.96
CA ILE A 546 0.44 13.62 18.91
C ILE A 546 0.47 12.57 17.80
N VAL A 547 -0.52 11.68 17.73
CA VAL A 547 -0.60 10.67 16.66
C VAL A 547 -0.71 11.33 15.28
N THR A 548 -1.49 12.42 15.18
CA THR A 548 -1.59 13.19 13.93
C THR A 548 -0.25 13.85 13.58
N GLY A 549 0.47 14.39 14.56
CA GLY A 549 1.80 14.98 14.36
C GLY A 549 2.79 13.96 13.80
N TYR A 550 2.91 12.79 14.41
CA TYR A 550 3.74 11.69 13.89
C TYR A 550 3.32 11.26 12.49
N THR A 551 2.01 11.23 12.22
CA THR A 551 1.51 10.89 10.88
C THR A 551 1.97 11.90 9.82
N VAL A 552 1.88 13.20 10.11
CA VAL A 552 2.33 14.26 9.21
C VAL A 552 3.84 14.18 8.99
N GLU A 553 4.60 13.95 10.03
CA GLU A 553 6.05 13.77 9.97
C GLU A 553 6.42 12.58 9.08
N VAL A 554 5.86 11.41 9.34
CA VAL A 554 6.09 10.19 8.54
C VAL A 554 5.65 10.39 7.09
N LEU A 555 4.49 11.02 6.85
CA LEU A 555 4.00 11.34 5.52
C LEU A 555 5.01 12.20 4.74
N PHE A 556 5.47 13.28 5.36
CA PHE A 556 6.41 14.23 4.76
C PHE A 556 7.72 13.55 4.35
N PHE A 557 8.37 12.85 5.27
CA PHE A 557 9.63 12.16 4.99
C PHE A 557 9.45 10.99 4.00
N SER A 558 8.35 10.25 4.08
CA SER A 558 8.05 9.16 3.15
C SER A 558 7.87 9.66 1.72
N TYR A 559 7.25 10.83 1.50
CA TYR A 559 7.11 11.40 0.15
C TYR A 559 8.43 11.96 -0.39
N ILE A 560 9.27 12.55 0.45
CA ILE A 560 10.61 13.01 0.04
C ILE A 560 11.49 11.82 -0.35
N LEU A 561 11.64 10.85 0.54
CA LEU A 561 12.46 9.67 0.30
C LEU A 561 11.88 8.80 -0.82
N GLY A 562 10.56 8.68 -0.89
CA GLY A 562 9.84 8.01 -1.97
C GLY A 562 10.08 8.67 -3.33
N ALA A 563 10.17 10.00 -3.40
CA ALA A 563 10.51 10.70 -4.64
C ALA A 563 11.94 10.39 -5.10
N PHE A 564 12.91 10.34 -4.18
CA PHE A 564 14.27 9.91 -4.50
C PHE A 564 14.30 8.44 -4.96
N LEU A 565 13.65 7.54 -4.24
CA LEU A 565 13.55 6.13 -4.61
C LEU A 565 12.91 5.95 -6.00
N CYS A 566 11.85 6.70 -6.30
CA CYS A 566 11.16 6.67 -7.59
C CYS A 566 12.09 7.11 -8.73
N VAL A 567 12.76 8.26 -8.58
CA VAL A 567 13.56 8.87 -9.66
C VAL A 567 14.88 8.17 -9.86
N LEU A 568 15.51 7.66 -8.79
CA LEU A 568 16.83 7.04 -8.82
C LEU A 568 16.79 5.53 -9.07
N VAL A 569 15.72 4.84 -8.63
CA VAL A 569 15.62 3.37 -8.70
C VAL A 569 14.44 2.92 -9.55
N GLU A 570 13.19 3.26 -9.20
CA GLU A 570 11.99 2.70 -9.84
C GLU A 570 11.91 3.02 -11.33
N LEU A 571 11.93 4.30 -11.69
CA LEU A 571 11.77 4.72 -13.09
C LEU A 571 12.94 4.28 -13.98
N PRO A 572 14.23 4.44 -13.57
CA PRO A 572 15.33 4.07 -14.41
C PRO A 572 15.47 2.56 -14.61
N THR A 573 15.36 1.75 -13.56
CA THR A 573 15.47 0.29 -13.67
C THR A 573 14.33 -0.30 -14.49
N GLY A 574 13.09 0.18 -14.26
CA GLY A 574 11.93 -0.23 -15.05
C GLY A 574 12.09 0.11 -16.54
N ALA A 575 12.61 1.30 -16.86
CA ALA A 575 12.87 1.70 -18.24
C ALA A 575 13.99 0.87 -18.90
N ALA A 576 15.09 0.63 -18.18
CA ALA A 576 16.21 -0.16 -18.67
C ALA A 576 15.82 -1.61 -18.94
N LEU A 577 15.15 -2.27 -17.99
CA LEU A 577 14.70 -3.66 -18.14
C LEU A 577 13.69 -3.82 -19.28
N LYS A 578 12.77 -2.87 -19.43
CA LYS A 578 11.84 -2.87 -20.56
C LYS A 578 12.57 -2.84 -21.89
N GLU A 579 13.61 -1.98 -22.04
CA GLU A 579 14.40 -1.90 -23.27
C GLU A 579 15.20 -3.19 -23.57
N LEU A 580 15.66 -3.88 -22.53
CA LEU A 580 16.41 -5.13 -22.66
C LEU A 580 15.53 -6.31 -23.05
N ILE A 581 14.29 -6.36 -22.56
CA ILE A 581 13.40 -7.52 -22.68
C ILE A 581 12.49 -7.44 -23.91
N GLU A 582 12.04 -6.26 -24.34
CA GLU A 582 11.17 -6.13 -25.51
C GLU A 582 11.85 -6.58 -26.81
N PRO A 583 11.30 -7.56 -27.56
CA PRO A 583 11.85 -8.00 -28.82
C PRO A 583 11.92 -6.88 -29.86
N ARG A 584 12.98 -6.82 -30.66
CA ARG A 584 13.22 -5.78 -31.70
C ARG A 584 12.07 -5.62 -32.69
N ALA A 585 11.35 -6.72 -33.03
CA ALA A 585 10.23 -6.72 -33.98
C ALA A 585 9.00 -5.92 -33.48
N GLN A 586 8.71 -5.94 -32.17
CA GLN A 586 7.59 -5.21 -31.57
C GLN A 586 7.91 -3.69 -31.47
N LYS A 587 9.17 -3.34 -31.32
CA LYS A 587 9.66 -1.96 -31.32
C LYS A 587 9.49 -1.24 -32.68
N ALA A 588 9.59 -1.97 -33.79
CA ALA A 588 9.41 -1.41 -35.13
C ALA A 588 7.93 -1.03 -35.42
N SER A 589 6.97 -1.83 -34.96
CA SER A 589 5.53 -1.55 -35.14
C SER A 589 5.04 -0.38 -34.29
N ILE A 590 5.58 -0.20 -33.07
CA ILE A 590 5.23 0.93 -32.18
C ILE A 590 5.77 2.25 -32.75
N ASN A 591 6.96 2.24 -33.34
CA ASN A 591 7.54 3.42 -33.95
C ASN A 591 6.79 3.86 -35.22
N GLN A 592 6.22 2.94 -35.99
CA GLN A 592 5.39 3.27 -37.15
C GLN A 592 4.06 3.94 -36.76
N VAL A 593 3.46 3.55 -35.65
CA VAL A 593 2.23 4.18 -35.15
C VAL A 593 2.48 5.59 -34.61
N HIS A 594 3.64 5.85 -34.02
CA HIS A 594 3.99 7.21 -33.54
C HIS A 594 4.38 8.18 -34.65
N THR A 595 4.89 7.68 -35.80
CA THR A 595 5.20 8.53 -36.97
C THR A 595 3.96 8.83 -37.82
N ALA A 596 2.91 8.03 -37.72
CA ALA A 596 1.65 8.26 -38.44
C ALA A 596 0.71 9.27 -37.74
N SER A 597 1.04 9.75 -36.55
CA SER A 597 0.26 10.74 -35.77
C SER A 597 0.87 12.14 -35.74
N GLU A 598 1.86 12.45 -36.58
CA GLU A 598 2.29 13.84 -36.76
C GLU A 598 1.24 14.59 -37.62
N PRO A 599 0.79 15.76 -37.21
CA PRO A 599 -0.13 16.57 -38.04
C PRO A 599 0.57 16.96 -39.33
N ILE A 600 -0.07 16.67 -40.44
CA ILE A 600 0.35 17.16 -41.78
C ILE A 600 0.45 18.68 -41.68
N GLY A 601 1.67 19.20 -41.70
CA GLY A 601 1.94 20.61 -41.71
C GLY A 601 1.39 21.23 -42.99
N SER A 602 0.44 22.16 -42.82
CA SER A 602 0.05 23.11 -43.86
C SER A 602 1.26 23.92 -44.30
N ASN A 603 1.78 23.65 -45.51
CA ASN A 603 2.45 24.63 -46.35
C ASN A 603 2.86 23.94 -47.67
N GLN A 604 1.94 23.94 -48.64
CA GLN A 604 2.27 24.00 -50.05
C GLN A 604 1.49 25.18 -50.63
N MET A 605 2.19 26.30 -50.82
CA MET A 605 1.80 27.37 -51.71
C MET A 605 1.71 26.82 -53.13
N VAL A 606 0.55 26.89 -53.72
CA VAL A 606 0.34 26.73 -55.18
C VAL A 606 0.52 28.12 -55.82
N PRO A 607 1.31 28.30 -56.88
CA PRO A 607 1.43 29.58 -57.57
C PRO A 607 0.20 29.86 -58.42
N PRO A 608 -0.16 31.15 -58.70
CA PRO A 608 -1.36 31.53 -59.41
C PRO A 608 -1.18 31.36 -60.91
N SER A 609 -2.10 30.66 -61.59
CA SER A 609 -2.24 30.66 -63.05
C SER A 609 -3.45 31.46 -63.46
N ALA A 610 -3.19 32.28 -64.41
CA ALA A 610 -3.86 33.29 -65.23
C ALA A 610 -5.38 33.22 -65.44
N VAL A 611 -5.92 34.43 -65.43
CA VAL A 611 -7.21 34.93 -65.83
C VAL A 611 -7.55 34.58 -67.31
N THR A 612 -8.76 34.09 -67.58
CA THR A 612 -9.50 34.37 -68.81
C THR A 612 -10.96 34.60 -68.51
N ASN A 613 -11.45 35.72 -69.10
CA ASN A 613 -12.79 36.30 -69.04
C ASN A 613 -13.89 35.44 -69.66
N GLY A 614 -15.11 35.58 -69.16
CA GLY A 614 -16.33 35.13 -69.83
C GLY A 614 -17.55 35.37 -68.98
N THR A 615 -18.21 36.49 -69.20
CA THR A 615 -19.54 36.90 -68.72
C THR A 615 -20.66 36.43 -69.68
N PRO A 616 -21.97 36.69 -69.46
CA PRO A 616 -22.89 36.24 -68.39
C PRO A 616 -24.22 35.71 -68.98
N ALA A 617 -25.13 35.20 -68.17
CA ALA A 617 -26.64 35.29 -68.32
C ALA A 617 -27.25 34.49 -67.18
N SER A 618 -28.01 35.16 -66.32
CA SER A 618 -29.44 35.39 -66.23
C SER A 618 -30.24 34.12 -65.96
N ASP A 619 -30.96 34.09 -64.97
CA ASP A 619 -32.34 34.29 -64.52
C ASP A 619 -32.66 33.39 -63.33
N ALA A 620 -33.03 33.90 -62.26
CA ALA A 620 -34.39 34.28 -61.78
C ALA A 620 -35.18 33.14 -61.14
N ALA A 621 -35.61 33.51 -59.99
CA ALA A 621 -36.90 33.17 -59.35
C ALA A 621 -36.90 31.96 -58.39
N VAL A 622 -37.16 32.18 -57.16
CA VAL A 622 -38.35 32.64 -56.40
C VAL A 622 -38.86 31.48 -55.47
N MET A 623 -38.96 31.84 -54.18
CA MET A 623 -40.01 31.51 -53.19
C MET A 623 -40.18 30.03 -52.78
N THR A 624 -40.44 29.65 -51.57
CA THR A 624 -41.01 30.15 -50.32
C THR A 624 -41.21 29.00 -49.36
N SER A 625 -41.08 29.32 -48.11
CA SER A 625 -41.94 29.00 -46.94
C SER A 625 -42.20 27.51 -46.56
N ALA A 626 -41.92 27.24 -45.38
CA ALA A 626 -42.81 27.18 -44.21
C ALA A 626 -43.11 25.77 -43.67
N GLU A 627 -42.99 25.71 -42.37
CA GLU A 627 -43.85 25.04 -41.38
C GLU A 627 -43.72 23.53 -41.16
N GLN A 628 -43.28 23.18 -39.99
CA GLN A 628 -44.00 22.83 -38.74
C GLN A 628 -44.29 21.35 -38.56
N ASN A 629 -43.88 20.91 -37.39
CA ASN A 629 -44.54 19.91 -36.51
C ASN A 629 -44.41 18.41 -36.82
N ARG A 630 -43.57 17.72 -36.06
CA ARG A 630 -44.01 16.89 -34.91
C ARG A 630 -42.81 16.37 -34.13
#